data_47e0dda7c391e4f9d8e906979b8881c3
#
_entry.id   47e0dda7c391e4f9d8e906979b8881c3
#
_cell.length_a   1.000
_cell.length_b   1.000
_cell.length_c   1.000
_cell.angle_alpha   90.00
_cell.angle_beta   90.00
_cell.angle_gamma   90.00
#
_symmetry.space_group_name_H-M   'P 1'
#
loop_
_entity.id
_entity.type
_entity.pdbx_description
1 polymer ?
#
loop_
_entity_poly.entity_id
_entity_poly.type
_entity_poly.pdbx_seq_one_letter_code
_entity_poly.pdbx_strand_id
1 'polypeptide(L)'
;MVETKLVLDLGIFIEEVVKDFRMPTKTDGLRRPPKLIDGYLPPKRSTDEDDFPFVIVRAEEGISQPGHTQVTVSFIIGAYTTETDGYAYCLEIMQRIRTALCQLPHQTLNARYQLEFPIEWRNVPDQPYPQWLIEMTTHWVMNTPALTDF
;
A
#
# COMPACT_ATOMS: atom_id res chain seq x y z
N MET A 1 -3.62 10.95 -16.11
CA MET A 1 -4.34 11.00 -14.84
C MET A 1 -3.35 10.97 -13.70
N VAL A 2 -3.37 12.03 -12.88
CA VAL A 2 -2.36 12.23 -11.84
C VAL A 2 -2.50 11.19 -10.73
N GLU A 3 -3.73 10.92 -10.28
CA GLU A 3 -3.99 9.97 -9.19
C GLU A 3 -3.62 8.55 -9.59
N THR A 4 -3.92 8.15 -10.81
CA THR A 4 -3.58 6.83 -11.34
C THR A 4 -2.06 6.66 -11.36
N LYS A 5 -1.35 7.69 -11.80
CA LYS A 5 0.11 7.64 -11.86
C LYS A 5 0.73 7.60 -10.47
N LEU A 6 0.16 8.32 -9.49
CA LEU A 6 0.61 8.27 -8.11
C LEU A 6 0.52 6.84 -7.57
N VAL A 7 -0.60 6.16 -7.78
CA VAL A 7 -0.80 4.79 -7.31
C VAL A 7 0.20 3.85 -7.96
N LEU A 8 0.43 3.98 -9.26
CA LEU A 8 1.40 3.16 -9.97
C LEU A 8 2.83 3.40 -9.46
N ASP A 9 3.20 4.67 -9.30
CA ASP A 9 4.55 5.02 -8.85
C ASP A 9 4.78 4.57 -7.41
N LEU A 10 3.77 4.66 -6.54
CA LEU A 10 3.84 4.13 -5.19
C LEU A 10 3.98 2.62 -5.20
N GLY A 11 3.24 1.92 -6.07
CA GLY A 11 3.35 0.47 -6.19
C GLY A 11 4.77 0.04 -6.54
N ILE A 12 5.39 0.70 -7.51
CA ILE A 12 6.77 0.41 -7.91
C ILE A 12 7.74 0.67 -6.75
N PHE A 13 7.56 1.79 -6.05
CA PHE A 13 8.41 2.14 -4.92
C PHE A 13 8.29 1.11 -3.78
N ILE A 14 7.07 0.75 -3.41
CA ILE A 14 6.82 -0.21 -2.32
C ILE A 14 7.32 -1.61 -2.68
N GLU A 15 7.14 -2.04 -3.93
CA GLU A 15 7.64 -3.33 -4.38
C GLU A 15 9.14 -3.47 -4.11
N GLU A 16 9.90 -2.43 -4.41
CA GLU A 16 11.33 -2.43 -4.13
C GLU A 16 11.64 -2.50 -2.64
N VAL A 17 10.82 -1.84 -1.81
CA VAL A 17 11.01 -1.82 -0.36
C VAL A 17 10.79 -3.20 0.27
N VAL A 18 9.84 -3.98 -0.24
CA VAL A 18 9.43 -5.24 0.39
C VAL A 18 9.91 -6.49 -0.34
N LYS A 19 10.63 -6.36 -1.42
CA LYS A 19 10.99 -7.49 -2.30
C LYS A 19 11.78 -8.60 -1.59
N ASP A 20 12.51 -8.26 -0.54
CA ASP A 20 13.33 -9.23 0.19
C ASP A 20 12.64 -9.80 1.43
N PHE A 21 11.44 -9.35 1.72
CA PHE A 21 10.72 -9.79 2.91
C PHE A 21 9.79 -10.96 2.56
N ARG A 22 10.21 -12.17 2.93
CA ARG A 22 9.49 -13.39 2.60
C ARG A 22 8.51 -13.75 3.70
N MET A 23 7.25 -13.90 3.33
CA MET A 23 6.14 -14.14 4.23
C MET A 23 5.45 -15.46 3.90
N PRO A 24 4.78 -16.09 4.90
CA PRO A 24 4.00 -17.30 4.63
C PRO A 24 2.90 -17.07 3.60
N THR A 25 2.59 -18.11 2.84
CA THR A 25 1.46 -18.13 1.91
C THR A 25 0.45 -19.17 2.39
N LYS A 26 -0.64 -19.35 1.66
CA LYS A 26 -1.61 -20.43 1.95
C LYS A 26 -1.02 -21.81 1.72
N THR A 27 0.05 -21.91 0.95
CA THR A 27 0.73 -23.17 0.66
C THR A 27 1.80 -23.39 1.71
N ASP A 28 1.71 -24.50 2.46
CA ASP A 28 2.70 -24.85 3.49
C ASP A 28 4.11 -24.88 2.90
N GLY A 29 5.05 -24.24 3.63
CA GLY A 29 6.45 -24.22 3.25
C GLY A 29 6.79 -23.26 2.14
N LEU A 30 5.82 -22.64 1.51
CA LEU A 30 6.06 -21.65 0.45
C LEU A 30 6.02 -20.25 1.05
N ARG A 31 7.09 -19.49 0.83
CA ARG A 31 7.18 -18.10 1.25
C ARG A 31 7.53 -17.24 0.06
N ARG A 32 6.99 -16.02 0.05
CA ARG A 32 7.28 -15.05 -1.00
C ARG A 32 7.11 -13.63 -0.49
N PRO A 33 7.66 -12.63 -1.22
CA PRO A 33 7.37 -11.24 -0.89
C PRO A 33 5.89 -10.91 -1.12
N PRO A 34 5.35 -9.86 -0.48
CA PRO A 34 4.00 -9.42 -0.75
C PRO A 34 3.80 -9.05 -2.21
N LYS A 35 2.65 -9.41 -2.77
CA LYS A 35 2.22 -8.92 -4.08
C LYS A 35 1.77 -7.47 -3.95
N LEU A 36 2.14 -6.63 -4.89
CA LEU A 36 1.59 -5.29 -4.99
C LEU A 36 0.35 -5.33 -5.87
N ILE A 37 -0.75 -4.81 -5.34
CA ILE A 37 -2.04 -4.81 -6.03
C ILE A 37 -2.54 -3.38 -6.10
N ASP A 38 -2.90 -2.95 -7.32
CA ASP A 38 -3.43 -1.62 -7.56
C ASP A 38 -4.94 -1.65 -7.33
N GLY A 39 -5.38 -0.88 -6.33
CA GLY A 39 -6.80 -0.65 -6.07
C GLY A 39 -7.47 -1.72 -5.24
N TYR A 40 -7.85 -2.83 -5.85
CA TYR A 40 -8.66 -3.86 -5.22
C TYR A 40 -8.18 -5.24 -5.59
N LEU A 41 -8.43 -6.19 -4.70
CA LEU A 41 -8.16 -7.58 -5.02
C LEU A 41 -9.03 -8.00 -6.21
N PRO A 42 -8.44 -8.66 -7.23
CA PRO A 42 -9.23 -9.15 -8.34
C PRO A 42 -10.18 -10.27 -7.87
N PRO A 43 -11.32 -10.47 -8.55
CA PRO A 43 -12.18 -11.61 -8.26
C PRO A 43 -11.41 -12.92 -8.41
N LYS A 44 -11.58 -13.82 -7.47
CA LYS A 44 -10.94 -15.13 -7.53
C LYS A 44 -11.66 -16.02 -8.53
N ARG A 45 -10.90 -16.64 -9.42
CA ARG A 45 -11.42 -17.60 -10.38
C ARG A 45 -11.47 -19.01 -9.81
N SER A 46 -10.70 -19.24 -8.75
CA SER A 46 -10.56 -20.54 -8.11
C SER A 46 -10.25 -20.32 -6.63
N THR A 47 -10.70 -21.27 -5.79
CA THR A 47 -10.38 -21.27 -4.36
C THR A 47 -8.90 -21.53 -4.10
N ASP A 48 -8.17 -22.02 -5.11
CA ASP A 48 -6.75 -22.30 -5.00
C ASP A 48 -5.88 -21.08 -5.22
N GLU A 49 -6.45 -19.96 -5.70
CA GLU A 49 -5.70 -18.72 -5.87
C GLU A 49 -5.26 -18.18 -4.52
N ASP A 50 -3.97 -17.88 -4.42
CA ASP A 50 -3.37 -17.36 -3.20
C ASP A 50 -2.93 -15.91 -3.41
N ASP A 51 -3.72 -14.97 -2.90
CA ASP A 51 -3.39 -13.56 -2.98
C ASP A 51 -2.48 -13.12 -1.84
N PHE A 52 -2.39 -13.90 -0.77
CA PHE A 52 -1.58 -13.57 0.40
C PHE A 52 -0.12 -14.01 0.22
N PRO A 53 0.84 -13.26 0.73
CA PRO A 53 0.69 -11.92 1.30
C PRO A 53 0.55 -10.86 0.23
N PHE A 54 -0.04 -9.73 0.58
CA PHE A 54 -0.25 -8.65 -0.39
C PHE A 54 -0.16 -7.27 0.26
N VAL A 55 0.09 -6.26 -0.58
CA VAL A 55 -0.09 -4.86 -0.24
C VAL A 55 -0.93 -4.23 -1.35
N ILE A 56 -2.11 -3.76 -0.99
CA ILE A 56 -2.98 -3.02 -1.91
C ILE A 56 -2.67 -1.54 -1.77
N VAL A 57 -2.43 -0.87 -2.90
CA VAL A 57 -2.25 0.58 -2.95
C VAL A 57 -3.52 1.17 -3.54
N ARG A 58 -4.24 1.97 -2.75
CA ARG A 58 -5.55 2.46 -3.14
C ARG A 58 -5.69 3.95 -2.88
N ALA A 59 -6.04 4.72 -3.93
CA ALA A 59 -6.44 6.10 -3.76
C ALA A 59 -7.87 6.10 -3.22
N GLU A 60 -8.05 6.65 -2.02
CA GLU A 60 -9.34 6.60 -1.32
C GLU A 60 -10.19 7.83 -1.59
N GLU A 61 -9.58 9.00 -1.54
CA GLU A 61 -10.28 10.27 -1.75
C GLU A 61 -9.29 11.34 -2.13
N GLY A 62 -9.79 12.45 -2.63
CA GLY A 62 -8.93 13.55 -2.99
C GLY A 62 -9.70 14.85 -3.12
N ILE A 63 -8.97 15.96 -3.10
CA ILE A 63 -9.51 17.30 -3.28
C ILE A 63 -8.58 18.04 -4.23
N SER A 64 -9.12 18.56 -5.32
CA SER A 64 -8.39 19.39 -6.27
C SER A 64 -8.74 20.84 -6.07
N GLN A 65 -7.71 21.66 -5.95
CA GLN A 65 -7.86 23.12 -5.85
C GLN A 65 -6.98 23.76 -6.92
N PRO A 66 -7.19 25.05 -7.22
CA PRO A 66 -6.26 25.73 -8.11
C PRO A 66 -4.83 25.63 -7.56
N GLY A 67 -3.94 25.11 -8.37
CA GLY A 67 -2.52 24.98 -8.03
C GLY A 67 -2.11 23.67 -7.38
N HIS A 68 -3.00 22.97 -6.65
CA HIS A 68 -2.63 21.71 -6.03
C HIS A 68 -3.79 20.76 -5.84
N THR A 69 -3.47 19.47 -5.82
CA THR A 69 -4.39 18.38 -5.55
C THR A 69 -3.87 17.58 -4.37
N GLN A 70 -4.75 17.27 -3.41
CA GLN A 70 -4.45 16.37 -2.30
C GLN A 70 -5.13 15.03 -2.54
N VAL A 71 -4.40 13.94 -2.29
CA VAL A 71 -4.91 12.58 -2.44
C VAL A 71 -4.59 11.79 -1.20
N THR A 72 -5.58 11.09 -0.66
CA THR A 72 -5.38 10.15 0.44
C THR A 72 -5.19 8.76 -0.16
N VAL A 73 -4.07 8.13 0.16
CA VAL A 73 -3.75 6.79 -0.34
C VAL A 73 -3.62 5.84 0.84
N SER A 74 -4.35 4.74 0.79
CA SER A 74 -4.27 3.68 1.78
C SER A 74 -3.43 2.53 1.26
N PHE A 75 -2.65 1.93 2.17
CA PHE A 75 -1.94 0.68 1.93
C PHE A 75 -2.60 -0.37 2.81
N ILE A 76 -3.21 -1.38 2.18
CA ILE A 76 -3.85 -2.47 2.90
C ILE A 76 -2.92 -3.67 2.82
N ILE A 77 -2.41 -4.08 3.97
CA ILE A 77 -1.39 -5.11 4.09
C ILE A 77 -2.06 -6.37 4.61
N GLY A 78 -1.93 -7.46 3.85
CA GLY A 78 -2.56 -8.72 4.19
C GLY A 78 -1.56 -9.85 4.35
N ALA A 79 -1.75 -10.66 5.38
CA ALA A 79 -0.96 -11.86 5.64
C ALA A 79 -1.89 -13.02 5.91
N TYR A 80 -1.40 -14.24 5.65
CA TYR A 80 -2.14 -15.48 5.93
C TYR A 80 -1.22 -16.39 6.71
N THR A 81 -1.60 -16.69 7.96
CA THR A 81 -0.86 -17.64 8.77
C THR A 81 -1.74 -18.13 9.91
N THR A 82 -1.56 -19.39 10.29
CA THR A 82 -2.23 -19.97 11.44
C THR A 82 -1.51 -19.70 12.75
N GLU A 83 -0.33 -19.09 12.70
CA GLU A 83 0.42 -18.68 13.88
C GLU A 83 -0.31 -17.53 14.59
N THR A 84 -0.25 -17.50 15.93
CA THR A 84 -0.98 -16.52 16.72
C THR A 84 -0.46 -15.10 16.61
N ASP A 85 0.76 -14.93 16.12
CA ASP A 85 1.40 -13.63 15.95
C ASP A 85 1.38 -13.15 14.48
N GLY A 86 0.39 -13.60 13.71
CA GLY A 86 0.30 -13.27 12.29
C GLY A 86 0.27 -11.78 12.00
N TYR A 87 -0.35 -10.99 12.89
CA TYR A 87 -0.37 -9.54 12.70
C TYR A 87 1.05 -8.92 12.71
N ALA A 88 2.02 -9.60 13.34
CA ALA A 88 3.40 -9.10 13.38
C ALA A 88 4.02 -9.02 11.99
N TYR A 89 3.65 -9.92 11.07
CA TYR A 89 4.10 -9.82 9.68
C TYR A 89 3.58 -8.55 9.04
N CYS A 90 2.31 -8.24 9.26
CA CYS A 90 1.72 -7.01 8.72
C CYS A 90 2.35 -5.77 9.31
N LEU A 91 2.62 -5.77 10.62
CA LEU A 91 3.32 -4.66 11.27
C LEU A 91 4.71 -4.46 10.71
N GLU A 92 5.45 -5.55 10.48
CA GLU A 92 6.80 -5.47 9.92
C GLU A 92 6.78 -4.82 8.54
N ILE A 93 5.85 -5.22 7.68
CA ILE A 93 5.71 -4.62 6.36
C ILE A 93 5.34 -3.13 6.48
N MET A 94 4.37 -2.82 7.34
CA MET A 94 3.94 -1.44 7.57
C MET A 94 5.12 -0.57 8.03
N GLN A 95 5.93 -1.08 8.96
CA GLN A 95 7.08 -0.35 9.47
C GLN A 95 8.12 -0.12 8.38
N ARG A 96 8.35 -1.10 7.52
CA ARG A 96 9.29 -0.97 6.39
C ARG A 96 8.82 0.09 5.41
N ILE A 97 7.54 0.07 5.07
CA ILE A 97 6.96 1.06 4.17
C ILE A 97 7.07 2.46 4.79
N ARG A 98 6.65 2.59 6.05
CA ARG A 98 6.70 3.88 6.76
C ARG A 98 8.12 4.44 6.81
N THR A 99 9.09 3.60 7.16
CA THR A 99 10.49 4.01 7.23
C THR A 99 10.98 4.50 5.88
N ALA A 100 10.67 3.77 4.81
CA ALA A 100 11.08 4.15 3.46
C ALA A 100 10.44 5.48 3.04
N LEU A 101 9.16 5.68 3.35
CA LEU A 101 8.47 6.93 3.04
C LEU A 101 9.07 8.10 3.82
N CYS A 102 9.42 7.89 5.08
CA CYS A 102 10.02 8.94 5.91
C CYS A 102 11.44 9.30 5.45
N GLN A 103 12.09 8.43 4.68
CA GLN A 103 13.44 8.65 4.16
C GLN A 103 13.44 9.23 2.75
N LEU A 104 12.28 9.53 2.16
CA LEU A 104 12.21 10.15 0.84
C LEU A 104 12.90 11.50 0.85
N PRO A 105 13.75 11.79 -0.16
CA PRO A 105 14.41 13.09 -0.26
C PRO A 105 13.37 14.22 -0.33
N HIS A 106 13.51 15.21 0.54
CA HIS A 106 12.59 16.35 0.63
C HIS A 106 11.12 15.94 0.78
N GLN A 107 10.86 14.76 1.34
CA GLN A 107 9.51 14.18 1.47
C GLN A 107 8.78 14.07 0.13
N THR A 108 9.50 13.86 -0.96
CA THR A 108 8.87 13.75 -2.29
C THR A 108 9.20 12.41 -2.94
N LEU A 109 8.20 11.86 -3.62
CA LEU A 109 8.36 10.70 -4.49
C LEU A 109 8.47 11.19 -5.93
N ASN A 110 9.55 10.79 -6.61
CA ASN A 110 9.79 11.14 -8.02
C ASN A 110 9.76 12.65 -8.29
N ALA A 111 10.11 13.46 -7.27
CA ALA A 111 10.09 14.93 -7.35
C ALA A 111 8.74 15.51 -7.80
N ARG A 112 7.66 14.72 -7.67
CA ARG A 112 6.33 15.07 -8.17
C ARG A 112 5.27 15.04 -7.09
N TYR A 113 5.39 14.09 -6.15
CA TYR A 113 4.38 13.86 -5.14
C TYR A 113 4.95 14.16 -3.77
N GLN A 114 4.36 15.14 -3.07
CA GLN A 114 4.80 15.55 -1.75
C GLN A 114 4.05 14.76 -0.69
N LEU A 115 4.78 14.08 0.18
CA LEU A 115 4.18 13.40 1.32
C LEU A 115 3.82 14.43 2.39
N GLU A 116 2.60 14.36 2.87
CA GLU A 116 2.12 15.18 3.98
C GLU A 116 1.84 14.28 5.18
N PHE A 117 2.24 14.72 6.36
CA PHE A 117 1.90 14.00 7.58
C PHE A 117 0.50 14.43 8.07
N PRO A 118 -0.20 13.60 8.84
CA PRO A 118 0.30 12.39 9.50
C PRO A 118 0.26 11.16 8.62
N ILE A 119 1.05 10.15 9.00
CA ILE A 119 0.92 8.78 8.53
C ILE A 119 0.22 8.03 9.65
N GLU A 120 -0.91 7.41 9.37
CA GLU A 120 -1.70 6.70 10.35
C GLU A 120 -1.86 5.24 9.96
N TRP A 121 -2.00 4.37 10.95
CA TRP A 121 -2.26 2.96 10.67
C TRP A 121 -3.20 2.39 11.72
N ARG A 122 -3.88 1.31 11.37
CA ARG A 122 -4.77 0.62 12.28
C ARG A 122 -4.91 -0.84 11.88
N ASN A 123 -5.21 -1.70 12.86
CA ASN A 123 -5.68 -3.04 12.59
C ASN A 123 -7.09 -2.96 12.01
N VAL A 124 -7.36 -3.77 11.00
CA VAL A 124 -8.72 -3.90 10.48
C VAL A 124 -9.50 -4.78 11.45
N PRO A 125 -10.63 -4.30 12.02
CA PRO A 125 -11.40 -5.09 12.95
C PRO A 125 -12.09 -6.28 12.27
N ASP A 126 -12.43 -7.30 13.06
CA ASP A 126 -13.20 -8.47 12.62
C ASP A 126 -12.56 -9.24 11.48
N GLN A 127 -11.22 -9.34 11.52
CA GLN A 127 -10.48 -10.11 10.53
C GLN A 127 -10.79 -11.60 10.68
N PRO A 128 -11.10 -12.29 9.55
CA PRO A 128 -11.35 -13.73 9.63
C PRO A 128 -10.02 -14.49 9.74
N TYR A 129 -9.67 -14.92 10.99
CA TYR A 129 -8.55 -15.82 11.20
C TYR A 129 -8.62 -16.97 10.19
N PRO A 130 -7.56 -17.38 9.51
CA PRO A 130 -6.14 -16.99 9.71
C PRO A 130 -5.64 -15.83 8.83
N GLN A 131 -6.52 -14.94 8.44
CA GLN A 131 -6.17 -13.74 7.66
C GLN A 131 -5.91 -12.57 8.61
N TRP A 132 -4.89 -11.78 8.29
CA TRP A 132 -4.46 -10.65 9.11
C TRP A 132 -4.33 -9.42 8.22
N LEU A 133 -4.93 -8.31 8.61
CA LEU A 133 -4.97 -7.09 7.81
C LEU A 133 -4.61 -5.88 8.65
N ILE A 134 -3.76 -5.03 8.08
CA ILE A 134 -3.47 -3.70 8.63
C ILE A 134 -3.66 -2.69 7.51
N GLU A 135 -4.24 -1.55 7.85
CA GLU A 135 -4.40 -0.44 6.93
C GLU A 135 -3.52 0.72 7.37
N MET A 136 -2.75 1.27 6.45
CA MET A 136 -1.95 2.48 6.67
C MET A 136 -2.45 3.56 5.73
N THR A 137 -2.69 4.75 6.25
CA THR A 137 -3.20 5.89 5.49
C THR A 137 -2.13 6.96 5.35
N THR A 138 -1.94 7.42 4.13
CA THR A 138 -0.98 8.47 3.79
C THR A 138 -1.65 9.57 2.99
N HIS A 139 -1.05 10.76 3.01
CA HIS A 139 -1.59 11.94 2.33
C HIS A 139 -0.53 12.51 1.40
N TRP A 140 -0.93 12.85 0.18
CA TRP A 140 -0.04 13.31 -0.86
C TRP A 140 -0.56 14.58 -1.51
N VAL A 141 0.36 15.47 -1.85
CA VAL A 141 0.04 16.72 -2.54
C VAL A 141 0.83 16.78 -3.84
N MET A 142 0.16 17.18 -4.89
CA MET A 142 0.76 17.32 -6.22
C MET A 142 0.11 18.50 -6.95
N ASN A 143 0.73 18.93 -8.04
CA ASN A 143 0.17 20.03 -8.83
C ASN A 143 -1.12 19.59 -9.51
N THR A 144 -2.12 20.46 -9.47
CA THR A 144 -3.34 20.26 -10.25
C THR A 144 -3.02 20.49 -11.73
N PRO A 145 -3.43 19.58 -12.63
CA PRO A 145 -3.23 19.79 -14.06
C PRO A 145 -3.90 21.10 -14.52
N ALA A 146 -3.19 21.87 -15.32
CA ALA A 146 -3.74 23.08 -15.91
C ALA A 146 -4.71 22.71 -17.03
N LEU A 147 -5.67 23.61 -17.32
CA LEU A 147 -6.64 23.40 -18.42
C LEU A 147 -5.93 23.17 -19.76
N THR A 148 -4.77 23.75 -19.95
CA THR A 148 -3.98 23.60 -21.18
C THR A 148 -3.32 22.24 -21.31
N ASP A 149 -3.37 21.41 -20.28
CA ASP A 149 -2.76 20.08 -20.28
C ASP A 149 -3.69 18.98 -20.82
N PHE A 150 -4.89 19.37 -21.24
CA PHE A 150 -5.87 18.43 -21.78
C PHE A 150 -5.73 18.22 -23.28
#